data_c9081bbe4f27d36c9441a78f9f0c5d23
#
_entry.id   c9081bbe4f27d36c9441a78f9f0c5d23
#
_cell.length_a   1.000
_cell.length_b   1.000
_cell.length_c   1.000
_cell.angle_alpha   90.00
_cell.angle_beta   90.00
_cell.angle_gamma   90.00
#
_symmetry.space_group_name_H-M   'P 1'
#
loop_
_entity.id
_entity.type
_entity.pdbx_description
1 polymer ?
#
loop_
_entity_poly.entity_id
_entity_poly.type
_entity_poly.pdbx_seq_one_letter_code
_entity_poly.pdbx_strand_id
1 'polypeptide(L)'
;MKNRTKNIITSALCMAAVFALCIGGAGCSEVTPTSGNESTPSASTQASATSAPQTTAATTAATTAATTAATTAQTTTQTTTAATTTTETTTAEPETTSSAPQQTPEIDINSYRVIGDNGILVAGMDNHLRGIMFFGGTYGYCDQYVTDVKAFQAALPQVSVYSMVIPTSVDFYNPAEYAGYTAVQKDKIDYIESELKTAGIANVRVYDVLAKHTDEEIYARTDHHWMPLGAYYAAEQFCKTAGVTISPLSKYRAETYGGYVGSMYYYSSDVNLYNDPEDYTVYYSPNEDKLTTTYYNRYYSNGYESNLFVCNDASYYYLSFLGSDDLIAHVKTDVKNGRNLVVIKESYGNALIPFLTEAFENIYVLDLRYCEVNAIDFCKKVNATDLLFANCAYTVAGGNCEYFSYIRNI
;
A
#
# COMPACT_ATOMS: atom_id res chain seq x y z
N MET A 1 -16.05 -12.84 19.75
CA MET A 1 -14.63 -12.76 20.11
C MET A 1 -13.73 -13.71 19.30
N LYS A 2 -14.02 -15.02 19.16
CA LYS A 2 -13.14 -15.96 18.43
C LYS A 2 -12.97 -15.69 16.91
N ASN A 3 -13.93 -15.08 16.24
CA ASN A 3 -13.84 -14.78 14.80
C ASN A 3 -13.10 -13.47 14.49
N ARG A 4 -13.12 -12.49 15.41
CA ARG A 4 -12.37 -11.23 15.24
C ARG A 4 -10.87 -11.45 15.27
N THR A 5 -10.39 -12.27 16.20
CA THR A 5 -8.97 -12.58 16.35
C THR A 5 -8.38 -13.31 15.13
N LYS A 6 -9.19 -14.14 14.45
CA LYS A 6 -8.72 -14.84 13.24
C LYS A 6 -8.54 -13.90 12.05
N ASN A 7 -9.42 -12.93 11.85
CA ASN A 7 -9.30 -11.96 10.75
C ASN A 7 -8.12 -11.00 10.96
N ILE A 8 -7.85 -10.58 12.19
CA ILE A 8 -6.70 -9.74 12.53
C ILE A 8 -5.38 -10.48 12.22
N ILE A 9 -5.28 -11.76 12.60
CA ILE A 9 -4.08 -12.56 12.35
C ILE A 9 -3.87 -12.77 10.84
N THR A 10 -4.92 -12.97 10.05
CA THR A 10 -4.81 -13.17 8.60
C THR A 10 -4.37 -11.89 7.88
N SER A 11 -4.86 -10.73 8.29
CA SER A 11 -4.48 -9.44 7.70
C SER A 11 -3.05 -9.02 8.11
N ALA A 12 -2.65 -9.28 9.36
CA ALA A 12 -1.28 -9.04 9.81
C ALA A 12 -0.27 -9.94 9.09
N LEU A 13 -0.63 -11.22 8.79
CA LEU A 13 0.23 -12.11 8.01
C LEU A 13 0.38 -11.65 6.56
N CYS A 14 -0.67 -11.13 5.93
CA CYS A 14 -0.56 -10.59 4.57
C CYS A 14 0.34 -9.34 4.52
N MET A 15 0.25 -8.45 5.51
CA MET A 15 1.12 -7.27 5.58
C MET A 15 2.58 -7.64 5.90
N ALA A 16 2.82 -8.62 6.79
CA ALA A 16 4.17 -9.09 7.12
C ALA A 16 4.87 -9.76 5.92
N ALA A 17 4.13 -10.47 5.06
CA ALA A 17 4.71 -11.10 3.87
C ALA A 17 5.20 -10.08 2.84
N VAL A 18 4.50 -8.95 2.69
CA VAL A 18 4.93 -7.84 1.81
C VAL A 18 6.19 -7.16 2.36
N PHE A 19 6.35 -7.10 3.68
CA PHE A 19 7.49 -6.45 4.32
C PHE A 19 8.76 -7.31 4.31
N ALA A 20 8.65 -8.63 4.45
CA ALA A 20 9.80 -9.54 4.41
C ALA A 20 10.56 -9.50 3.07
N LEU A 21 9.88 -9.15 1.97
CA LEU A 21 10.50 -8.94 0.65
C LEU A 21 11.27 -7.60 0.56
N CYS A 22 10.96 -6.60 1.40
CA CYS A 22 11.65 -5.31 1.37
C CYS A 22 12.96 -5.28 2.18
N ILE A 23 13.15 -6.20 3.14
CA ILE A 23 14.33 -6.22 4.06
C ILE A 23 15.42 -7.21 3.62
N GLY A 24 15.16 -8.09 2.66
CA GLY A 24 16.05 -9.18 2.23
C GLY A 24 17.33 -8.77 1.45
N GLY A 25 17.81 -7.54 1.55
CA GLY A 25 18.91 -7.02 0.73
C GLY A 25 20.12 -6.43 1.47
N ALA A 26 20.35 -6.74 2.73
CA ALA A 26 21.56 -6.29 3.44
C ALA A 26 22.42 -7.46 3.92
N GLY A 27 23.09 -8.12 2.98
CA GLY A 27 24.15 -9.09 3.25
C GLY A 27 25.46 -8.60 2.62
N CYS A 28 26.24 -7.82 3.36
CA CYS A 28 27.63 -7.54 3.02
C CYS A 28 28.46 -8.82 3.11
N SER A 29 29.04 -9.24 2.00
CA SER A 29 30.26 -10.06 2.02
C SER A 29 31.27 -9.45 1.06
N GLU A 30 32.35 -8.92 1.64
CA GLU A 30 33.56 -8.55 0.96
C GLU A 30 34.16 -9.76 0.25
N VAL A 31 34.46 -9.63 -1.04
CA VAL A 31 35.38 -10.52 -1.75
C VAL A 31 36.42 -9.67 -2.45
N THR A 32 37.66 -9.80 -1.98
CA THR A 32 38.88 -9.26 -2.56
C THR A 32 39.15 -9.87 -3.95
N PRO A 33 39.78 -9.11 -4.88
CA PRO A 33 40.06 -9.60 -6.24
C PRO A 33 41.38 -10.36 -6.31
N THR A 34 41.38 -11.55 -6.89
CA THR A 34 42.58 -12.19 -7.41
C THR A 34 42.46 -12.35 -8.92
N SER A 35 43.51 -11.87 -9.57
CA SER A 35 43.80 -11.89 -11.01
C SER A 35 44.09 -13.29 -11.55
N GLY A 36 43.74 -13.54 -12.84
CA GLY A 36 44.35 -14.64 -13.60
C GLY A 36 43.61 -15.09 -14.85
N ASN A 37 44.03 -14.53 -15.97
CA ASN A 37 44.23 -15.04 -17.35
C ASN A 37 43.28 -16.07 -18.03
N GLU A 38 42.84 -15.55 -19.19
CA GLU A 38 42.82 -16.11 -20.56
C GLU A 38 42.41 -17.59 -20.81
N SER A 39 41.41 -17.78 -21.66
CA SER A 39 41.50 -18.30 -23.04
C SER A 39 40.15 -18.71 -23.60
N THR A 40 39.80 -18.15 -24.75
CA THR A 40 38.88 -18.64 -25.78
C THR A 40 39.63 -19.71 -26.61
N PRO A 41 39.03 -20.53 -27.55
CA PRO A 41 37.80 -20.34 -28.30
C PRO A 41 37.00 -21.60 -28.75
N SER A 42 35.95 -21.34 -29.55
CA SER A 42 35.37 -22.11 -30.67
C SER A 42 34.27 -23.14 -30.43
N ALA A 43 33.09 -22.83 -30.89
CA ALA A 43 32.34 -23.19 -32.13
C ALA A 43 32.02 -24.68 -32.33
N SER A 44 30.75 -24.99 -32.47
CA SER A 44 30.09 -25.57 -33.66
C SER A 44 28.80 -26.31 -33.27
N THR A 45 27.73 -25.97 -33.86
CA THR A 45 26.94 -26.47 -34.99
C THR A 45 25.90 -27.56 -34.69
N GLN A 46 24.64 -27.18 -35.07
CA GLN A 46 23.59 -27.98 -35.74
C GLN A 46 22.92 -29.13 -34.96
N ALA A 47 21.66 -29.38 -35.03
CA ALA A 47 20.50 -29.10 -35.84
C ALA A 47 19.48 -30.22 -35.64
N SER A 48 18.21 -29.90 -35.89
CA SER A 48 17.12 -30.74 -36.38
C SER A 48 16.35 -31.61 -35.38
N ALA A 49 15.11 -31.28 -35.11
CA ALA A 49 13.86 -31.40 -35.86
C ALA A 49 13.01 -32.63 -35.50
N THR A 50 11.69 -32.38 -35.47
CA THR A 50 10.53 -33.27 -35.69
C THR A 50 10.15 -34.20 -34.53
N SER A 51 8.93 -34.30 -34.05
CA SER A 51 7.60 -34.31 -34.62
C SER A 51 6.57 -34.54 -33.51
N ALA A 52 5.38 -33.96 -33.65
CA ALA A 52 4.15 -34.40 -32.97
C ALA A 52 3.60 -35.68 -33.64
N PRO A 53 2.68 -36.41 -33.05
CA PRO A 53 1.25 -36.14 -33.14
C PRO A 53 0.43 -36.53 -31.88
N GLN A 54 -0.62 -35.82 -31.59
CA GLN A 54 -2.07 -36.02 -31.81
C GLN A 54 -2.76 -37.23 -31.17
N THR A 55 -3.92 -36.88 -30.57
CA THR A 55 -5.23 -37.58 -30.41
C THR A 55 -5.33 -38.50 -29.21
N THR A 56 -6.41 -38.54 -28.43
CA THR A 56 -7.85 -38.42 -28.65
C THR A 56 -8.58 -38.31 -27.28
N ALA A 57 -9.56 -37.53 -27.20
CA ALA A 57 -10.94 -37.51 -26.75
C ALA A 57 -11.51 -38.74 -25.96
N ALA A 58 -12.30 -38.44 -24.97
CA ALA A 58 -13.71 -38.81 -24.75
C ALA A 58 -14.09 -38.65 -23.27
N THR A 59 -14.97 -37.73 -22.90
CA THR A 59 -16.41 -37.85 -22.67
C THR A 59 -16.79 -38.85 -21.56
N THR A 60 -17.36 -38.40 -20.47
CA THR A 60 -18.77 -38.67 -20.14
C THR A 60 -19.24 -37.87 -18.91
N ALA A 61 -20.43 -37.33 -19.03
CA ALA A 61 -21.23 -36.63 -18.05
C ALA A 61 -22.04 -37.58 -17.16
N ALA A 62 -22.48 -37.03 -16.00
CA ALA A 62 -23.79 -37.28 -15.36
C ALA A 62 -23.79 -36.54 -14.01
N THR A 63 -24.53 -35.46 -13.79
CA THR A 63 -25.94 -35.29 -13.50
C THR A 63 -26.44 -36.06 -12.25
N THR A 64 -26.89 -35.34 -11.24
CA THR A 64 -28.15 -35.37 -10.48
C THR A 64 -27.95 -34.52 -9.23
N ALA A 65 -28.57 -33.40 -9.02
CA ALA A 65 -29.91 -32.96 -8.72
C ALA A 65 -30.40 -33.27 -7.27
N ALA A 66 -30.64 -32.16 -6.56
CA ALA A 66 -31.72 -31.81 -5.66
C ALA A 66 -31.95 -32.65 -4.37
N THR A 67 -32.17 -32.02 -3.21
CA THR A 67 -33.49 -31.55 -2.79
C THR A 67 -33.42 -30.88 -1.41
N THR A 68 -34.13 -29.80 -1.27
CA THR A 68 -34.70 -29.01 -0.18
C THR A 68 -35.13 -29.78 1.07
N ALA A 69 -34.92 -29.19 2.26
CA ALA A 69 -36.01 -29.08 3.26
C ALA A 69 -35.68 -28.05 4.35
N ALA A 70 -36.53 -27.09 4.45
CA ALA A 70 -36.69 -26.18 5.59
C ALA A 70 -37.50 -26.88 6.69
N THR A 71 -37.17 -26.62 7.97
CA THR A 71 -38.14 -26.78 9.04
C THR A 71 -37.90 -25.78 10.16
N THR A 72 -38.91 -24.99 10.39
CA THR A 72 -39.16 -24.04 11.47
C THR A 72 -39.69 -24.80 12.70
N ALA A 73 -39.35 -24.38 13.92
CA ALA A 73 -40.21 -24.33 15.11
C ALA A 73 -39.31 -24.06 16.34
N GLN A 74 -39.56 -23.05 17.03
CA GLN A 74 -40.52 -22.61 18.04
C GLN A 74 -39.96 -22.72 19.49
N THR A 75 -40.07 -21.59 20.11
CA THR A 75 -40.01 -21.15 21.50
C THR A 75 -40.61 -22.12 22.52
N THR A 76 -39.95 -22.28 23.69
CA THR A 76 -40.72 -22.35 24.95
C THR A 76 -39.84 -21.86 26.13
N THR A 77 -40.39 -20.87 26.81
CA THR A 77 -40.01 -20.33 28.11
C THR A 77 -40.51 -21.26 29.21
N GLN A 78 -39.67 -21.56 30.21
CA GLN A 78 -40.18 -21.95 31.52
C GLN A 78 -39.34 -21.38 32.63
N THR A 79 -40.01 -20.55 33.42
CA THR A 79 -39.63 -20.02 34.73
C THR A 79 -39.95 -21.09 35.79
N THR A 80 -39.04 -21.36 36.69
CA THR A 80 -39.37 -22.00 37.97
C THR A 80 -38.55 -21.40 39.09
N THR A 81 -39.26 -20.84 40.05
CA THR A 81 -38.85 -20.30 41.33
C THR A 81 -38.92 -21.42 42.39
N ALA A 82 -37.92 -21.57 43.27
CA ALA A 82 -38.04 -22.09 44.62
C ALA A 82 -36.67 -21.91 45.32
N ALA A 83 -36.61 -21.10 46.27
CA ALA A 83 -36.81 -21.21 47.73
C ALA A 83 -35.54 -21.60 48.51
N THR A 84 -35.19 -20.68 49.34
CA THR A 84 -34.23 -20.49 50.42
C THR A 84 -34.00 -21.72 51.30
N THR A 85 -32.73 -21.95 51.64
CA THR A 85 -32.36 -22.45 52.99
C THR A 85 -30.99 -21.87 53.40
N THR A 86 -31.00 -21.11 54.49
CA THR A 86 -29.88 -20.48 55.16
C THR A 86 -29.14 -21.53 56.00
N THR A 87 -27.83 -21.60 55.84
CA THR A 87 -26.98 -22.21 56.86
C THR A 87 -25.74 -21.30 57.06
N GLU A 88 -25.67 -20.64 58.18
CA GLU A 88 -24.51 -19.87 58.60
C GLU A 88 -23.37 -20.83 58.93
N THR A 89 -22.26 -20.64 58.29
CA THR A 89 -20.96 -21.18 58.76
C THR A 89 -19.98 -20.04 58.76
N THR A 90 -19.62 -19.61 59.95
CA THR A 90 -18.55 -18.63 60.25
C THR A 90 -17.20 -19.23 59.86
N THR A 91 -16.54 -18.70 58.86
CA THR A 91 -15.16 -19.01 58.55
C THR A 91 -14.40 -17.69 58.42
N ALA A 92 -13.30 -17.58 59.18
CA ALA A 92 -12.44 -16.42 59.22
C ALA A 92 -11.93 -15.98 57.86
N GLU A 93 -12.01 -14.69 57.64
CA GLU A 93 -11.52 -13.95 56.47
C GLU A 93 -9.98 -13.94 56.49
N PRO A 94 -9.29 -14.35 55.40
CA PRO A 94 -7.88 -14.05 55.26
C PRO A 94 -7.73 -12.60 54.87
N GLU A 95 -6.96 -11.83 55.58
CA GLU A 95 -6.54 -10.46 55.25
C GLU A 95 -5.94 -10.43 53.84
N THR A 96 -6.69 -9.96 52.85
CA THR A 96 -6.19 -9.57 51.54
C THR A 96 -5.42 -8.26 51.73
N THR A 97 -4.11 -8.35 51.76
CA THR A 97 -3.24 -7.19 51.52
C THR A 97 -3.52 -6.68 50.12
N SER A 98 -4.34 -5.62 50.01
CA SER A 98 -4.49 -4.84 48.84
C SER A 98 -3.14 -4.21 48.47
N SER A 99 -2.41 -4.83 47.57
CA SER A 99 -1.31 -4.15 46.94
C SER A 99 -1.92 -2.99 46.11
N ALA A 100 -1.53 -1.77 46.41
CA ALA A 100 -1.86 -0.59 45.61
C ALA A 100 -1.54 -0.89 44.12
N PRO A 101 -2.35 -0.39 43.17
CA PRO A 101 -2.03 -0.53 41.75
C PRO A 101 -0.61 0.02 41.55
N GLN A 102 0.29 -0.81 41.04
CA GLN A 102 1.60 -0.39 40.61
C GLN A 102 1.37 0.63 39.48
N GLN A 103 1.59 1.91 39.77
CA GLN A 103 1.60 2.95 38.76
C GLN A 103 2.68 2.57 37.74
N THR A 104 2.30 2.23 36.53
CA THR A 104 3.22 2.19 35.40
C THR A 104 3.92 3.55 35.35
N PRO A 105 5.24 3.61 35.30
CA PRO A 105 5.95 4.89 35.24
C PRO A 105 5.41 5.67 34.04
N GLU A 106 5.04 6.91 34.26
CA GLU A 106 4.61 7.84 33.21
C GLU A 106 5.79 8.02 32.26
N ILE A 107 5.59 7.68 30.98
CA ILE A 107 6.62 7.77 29.96
C ILE A 107 6.73 9.24 29.55
N ASP A 108 7.93 9.80 29.61
CA ASP A 108 8.20 11.08 28.94
C ASP A 108 8.20 10.84 27.43
N ILE A 109 7.06 11.12 26.79
CA ILE A 109 6.82 10.85 25.37
C ILE A 109 7.86 11.53 24.50
N ASN A 110 8.22 12.79 24.73
CA ASN A 110 9.13 13.54 23.85
C ASN A 110 10.56 13.00 23.89
N SER A 111 10.98 12.33 24.97
CA SER A 111 12.28 11.67 25.05
C SER A 111 12.26 10.20 24.64
N TYR A 112 11.09 9.65 24.30
CA TYR A 112 10.94 8.23 23.95
C TYR A 112 11.69 7.91 22.65
N ARG A 113 12.59 6.92 22.69
CA ARG A 113 13.39 6.44 21.56
C ARG A 113 13.63 4.95 21.73
N VAL A 114 12.88 4.13 20.99
CA VAL A 114 13.01 2.67 21.04
C VAL A 114 13.06 2.11 19.63
N ILE A 115 14.06 1.30 19.33
CA ILE A 115 14.06 0.48 18.12
C ILE A 115 13.39 -0.84 18.47
N GLY A 116 12.18 -1.03 17.98
CA GLY A 116 11.36 -2.21 18.18
C GLY A 116 11.68 -3.32 17.18
N ASP A 117 10.75 -4.27 17.04
CA ASP A 117 10.85 -5.35 16.08
C ASP A 117 10.99 -4.80 14.65
N ASN A 118 11.58 -5.60 13.76
CA ASN A 118 11.87 -5.25 12.36
C ASN A 118 12.68 -3.95 12.16
N GLY A 119 13.36 -3.46 13.19
CA GLY A 119 14.18 -2.25 13.11
C GLY A 119 13.37 -0.95 13.00
N ILE A 120 12.09 -0.96 13.38
CA ILE A 120 11.26 0.25 13.42
C ILE A 120 11.63 1.09 14.61
N LEU A 121 12.03 2.34 14.38
CA LEU A 121 12.22 3.32 15.45
C LEU A 121 10.85 3.87 15.87
N VAL A 122 10.52 3.76 17.15
CA VAL A 122 9.41 4.50 17.76
C VAL A 122 10.00 5.71 18.47
N ALA A 123 9.66 6.89 18.01
CA ALA A 123 10.20 8.15 18.51
C ALA A 123 9.08 9.09 18.95
N GLY A 124 9.25 9.72 20.10
CA GLY A 124 8.38 10.77 20.59
C GLY A 124 8.72 12.12 19.97
N MET A 125 7.69 12.85 19.53
CA MET A 125 7.77 14.21 19.02
C MET A 125 6.41 14.89 19.17
N ASP A 126 6.41 16.15 19.56
CA ASP A 126 5.18 16.96 19.70
C ASP A 126 4.12 16.31 20.62
N ASN A 127 4.58 15.67 21.70
CA ASN A 127 3.78 14.93 22.69
C ASN A 127 3.07 13.67 22.13
N HIS A 128 3.49 13.17 20.98
CA HIS A 128 2.99 11.95 20.36
C HIS A 128 4.13 11.01 19.97
N LEU A 129 3.81 9.73 19.79
CA LEU A 129 4.72 8.73 19.27
C LEU A 129 4.54 8.58 17.74
N ARG A 130 5.65 8.36 17.07
CA ARG A 130 5.69 8.07 15.63
C ARG A 130 6.56 6.86 15.36
N GLY A 131 6.05 5.91 14.59
CA GLY A 131 6.84 4.84 14.00
C GLY A 131 7.61 5.34 12.78
N ILE A 132 8.90 5.04 12.70
CA ILE A 132 9.79 5.43 11.61
C ILE A 132 10.50 4.20 11.07
N MET A 133 10.35 3.98 9.77
CA MET A 133 11.02 2.91 9.04
C MET A 133 12.23 3.49 8.31
N PHE A 134 13.44 2.98 8.61
CA PHE A 134 14.66 3.45 7.97
C PHE A 134 14.74 3.04 6.49
N PHE A 135 15.23 3.92 5.65
CA PHE A 135 15.32 3.74 4.22
C PHE A 135 16.72 3.30 3.80
N GLY A 136 16.82 2.18 3.10
CA GLY A 136 18.08 1.60 2.61
C GLY A 136 18.23 1.59 1.09
N GLY A 137 17.54 2.49 0.36
CA GLY A 137 17.48 2.48 -1.10
C GLY A 137 18.84 2.69 -1.78
N THR A 138 19.04 2.05 -2.95
CA THR A 138 20.29 2.06 -3.71
C THR A 138 20.13 2.68 -5.09
N TYR A 139 21.21 3.23 -5.65
CA TYR A 139 21.21 3.76 -7.02
C TYR A 139 21.02 2.67 -8.08
N GLY A 140 21.44 1.42 -7.81
CA GLY A 140 21.22 0.31 -8.75
C GLY A 140 19.75 0.04 -9.02
N TYR A 141 18.90 0.11 -8.00
CA TYR A 141 17.44 0.02 -8.18
C TYR A 141 16.86 1.27 -8.85
N CYS A 142 17.42 2.46 -8.57
CA CYS A 142 17.04 3.68 -9.29
C CYS A 142 17.32 3.56 -10.79
N ASP A 143 18.47 3.02 -11.19
CA ASP A 143 18.82 2.76 -12.60
C ASP A 143 17.87 1.77 -13.26
N GLN A 144 17.48 0.72 -12.53
CA GLN A 144 16.48 -0.26 -12.97
C GLN A 144 15.14 0.43 -13.24
N TYR A 145 14.62 1.20 -12.25
CA TYR A 145 13.38 1.96 -12.40
C TYR A 145 13.41 2.90 -13.60
N VAL A 146 14.47 3.70 -13.72
CA VAL A 146 14.67 4.63 -14.83
C VAL A 146 14.66 3.89 -16.18
N THR A 147 15.34 2.73 -16.25
CA THR A 147 15.37 1.89 -17.44
C THR A 147 13.98 1.40 -17.83
N ASP A 148 13.20 0.92 -16.86
CA ASP A 148 11.86 0.42 -17.10
C ASP A 148 10.90 1.53 -17.53
N VAL A 149 10.89 2.69 -16.86
CA VAL A 149 10.04 3.83 -17.23
C VAL A 149 10.38 4.35 -18.63
N LYS A 150 11.68 4.43 -19.00
CA LYS A 150 12.13 4.77 -20.36
C LYS A 150 11.61 3.73 -21.38
N ALA A 151 11.59 2.45 -21.04
CA ALA A 151 11.08 1.39 -21.92
C ALA A 151 9.55 1.48 -22.11
N PHE A 152 8.79 1.82 -21.07
CA PHE A 152 7.36 2.10 -21.19
C PHE A 152 7.10 3.28 -22.14
N GLN A 153 7.82 4.41 -21.98
CA GLN A 153 7.67 5.56 -22.88
C GLN A 153 8.00 5.20 -24.33
N ALA A 154 9.05 4.43 -24.55
CA ALA A 154 9.43 3.99 -25.91
C ALA A 154 8.36 3.09 -26.56
N ALA A 155 7.71 2.22 -25.79
CA ALA A 155 6.65 1.31 -26.25
C ALA A 155 5.29 2.00 -26.43
N LEU A 156 5.11 3.18 -25.81
CA LEU A 156 3.86 3.95 -25.77
C LEU A 156 4.09 5.41 -26.21
N PRO A 157 4.56 5.65 -27.47
CA PRO A 157 4.99 6.99 -27.91
C PRO A 157 3.85 8.02 -27.96
N GLN A 158 2.59 7.58 -27.94
CA GLN A 158 1.41 8.45 -27.96
C GLN A 158 0.81 8.70 -26.58
N VAL A 159 1.40 8.11 -25.52
CA VAL A 159 0.94 8.24 -24.14
C VAL A 159 1.86 9.20 -23.41
N SER A 160 1.28 10.14 -22.68
CA SER A 160 2.05 11.00 -21.78
C SER A 160 2.44 10.19 -20.54
N VAL A 161 3.74 9.95 -20.34
CA VAL A 161 4.27 9.19 -19.21
C VAL A 161 4.77 10.12 -18.12
N TYR A 162 4.36 9.85 -16.90
CA TYR A 162 4.71 10.62 -15.70
C TYR A 162 5.34 9.70 -14.65
N SER A 163 6.36 10.20 -13.98
CA SER A 163 6.98 9.56 -12.81
C SER A 163 6.73 10.41 -11.57
N MET A 164 6.09 9.83 -10.56
CA MET A 164 5.89 10.40 -9.24
C MET A 164 6.57 9.49 -8.22
N VAL A 165 7.77 9.86 -7.79
CA VAL A 165 8.44 9.18 -6.68
C VAL A 165 8.01 9.85 -5.38
N ILE A 166 7.28 9.10 -4.55
CA ILE A 166 6.68 9.60 -3.31
C ILE A 166 7.68 9.40 -2.17
N PRO A 167 8.17 10.48 -1.52
CA PRO A 167 8.97 10.33 -0.32
C PRO A 167 8.14 9.73 0.81
N THR A 168 8.79 9.11 1.79
CA THR A 168 8.13 8.57 2.96
C THR A 168 8.50 9.34 4.22
N SER A 169 7.76 9.12 5.30
CA SER A 169 7.85 9.91 6.54
C SER A 169 9.26 10.03 7.11
N VAL A 170 10.13 9.03 6.92
CA VAL A 170 11.50 9.04 7.47
C VAL A 170 12.34 10.21 6.98
N ASP A 171 12.13 10.68 5.75
CA ASP A 171 12.94 11.79 5.21
C ASP A 171 12.60 13.15 5.83
N PHE A 172 11.42 13.25 6.47
CA PHE A 172 10.91 14.49 7.08
C PHE A 172 10.91 14.46 8.62
N TYR A 173 10.73 13.27 9.22
CA TYR A 173 10.47 13.15 10.65
C TYR A 173 11.51 12.29 11.39
N ASN A 174 12.59 11.86 10.73
CA ASN A 174 13.64 11.10 11.42
C ASN A 174 14.40 12.01 12.39
N PRO A 175 14.50 11.67 13.69
CA PRO A 175 15.30 12.45 14.62
C PRO A 175 16.77 12.52 14.18
N ALA A 176 17.39 13.68 14.37
CA ALA A 176 18.76 13.94 13.89
C ALA A 176 19.79 12.93 14.36
N GLU A 177 19.63 12.41 15.59
CA GLU A 177 20.51 11.39 16.18
C GLU A 177 20.46 10.05 15.43
N TYR A 178 19.41 9.79 14.62
CA TYR A 178 19.26 8.60 13.80
C TYR A 178 19.55 8.84 12.31
N ALA A 179 20.08 10.01 11.94
CA ALA A 179 20.40 10.31 10.54
C ALA A 179 21.33 9.27 9.90
N GLY A 180 22.24 8.68 10.68
CA GLY A 180 23.15 7.64 10.20
C GLY A 180 22.54 6.26 9.94
N TYR A 181 21.28 6.05 10.32
CA TYR A 181 20.56 4.77 10.15
C TYR A 181 19.78 4.71 8.83
N THR A 182 19.60 5.82 8.15
CA THR A 182 18.76 5.93 6.93
C THR A 182 19.54 6.63 5.81
N ALA A 183 19.35 6.16 4.58
CA ALA A 183 19.80 6.91 3.41
C ALA A 183 18.85 8.08 3.13
N VAL A 184 19.35 9.14 2.53
CA VAL A 184 18.54 10.31 2.12
C VAL A 184 17.75 9.94 0.87
N GLN A 185 16.40 10.01 0.96
CA GLN A 185 15.51 9.70 -0.17
C GLN A 185 15.61 10.78 -1.25
N LYS A 186 15.74 12.04 -0.85
CA LYS A 186 15.84 13.15 -1.77
C LYS A 186 16.94 12.97 -2.81
N ASP A 187 18.10 12.45 -2.42
CA ASP A 187 19.20 12.20 -3.36
C ASP A 187 18.83 11.19 -4.45
N LYS A 188 18.07 10.14 -4.10
CA LYS A 188 17.60 9.13 -5.04
C LYS A 188 16.50 9.68 -5.95
N ILE A 189 15.59 10.49 -5.38
CA ILE A 189 14.50 11.15 -6.10
C ILE A 189 15.09 12.13 -7.13
N ASP A 190 16.00 13.02 -6.71
CA ASP A 190 16.65 13.98 -7.59
C ASP A 190 17.42 13.28 -8.73
N TYR A 191 18.10 12.17 -8.42
CA TYR A 191 18.77 11.34 -9.42
C TYR A 191 17.80 10.78 -10.46
N ILE A 192 16.73 10.11 -10.02
CA ILE A 192 15.71 9.55 -10.91
C ILE A 192 15.09 10.64 -11.79
N GLU A 193 14.73 11.78 -11.19
CA GLU A 193 14.14 12.91 -11.92
C GLU A 193 15.09 13.46 -12.99
N SER A 194 16.38 13.57 -12.66
CA SER A 194 17.41 14.00 -13.60
C SER A 194 17.50 13.06 -14.80
N GLU A 195 17.57 11.75 -14.56
CA GLU A 195 17.67 10.73 -15.58
C GLU A 195 16.43 10.64 -16.49
N LEU A 196 15.22 10.74 -15.91
CA LEU A 196 13.97 10.71 -16.66
C LEU A 196 13.77 11.99 -17.48
N LYS A 197 14.19 13.15 -16.96
CA LYS A 197 14.12 14.43 -17.67
C LYS A 197 14.94 14.40 -18.96
N THR A 198 16.10 13.75 -18.97
CA THR A 198 16.93 13.62 -20.18
C THR A 198 16.23 12.82 -21.28
N ALA A 199 15.28 11.95 -20.92
CA ALA A 199 14.45 11.17 -21.84
C ALA A 199 13.14 11.84 -22.20
N GLY A 200 12.90 13.08 -21.74
CA GLY A 200 11.66 13.81 -22.00
C GLY A 200 10.44 13.32 -21.22
N ILE A 201 10.64 12.48 -20.18
CA ILE A 201 9.57 11.99 -19.32
C ILE A 201 9.27 13.03 -18.24
N ALA A 202 7.99 13.29 -18.02
CA ALA A 202 7.55 14.30 -17.05
C ALA A 202 7.69 13.80 -15.61
N ASN A 203 8.41 14.54 -14.78
CA ASN A 203 8.55 14.27 -13.37
C ASN A 203 7.51 15.06 -12.55
N VAL A 204 6.77 14.37 -11.71
CA VAL A 204 5.84 14.98 -10.76
C VAL A 204 6.59 15.20 -9.43
N ARG A 205 7.10 16.42 -9.23
CA ARG A 205 7.99 16.79 -8.12
C ARG A 205 7.21 16.97 -6.82
N VAL A 206 6.85 15.87 -6.17
CA VAL A 206 6.06 15.89 -4.94
C VAL A 206 6.90 16.12 -3.68
N TYR A 207 8.22 15.82 -3.72
CA TYR A 207 9.09 16.01 -2.57
C TYR A 207 9.05 17.46 -2.06
N ASP A 208 9.31 18.43 -2.94
CA ASP A 208 9.36 19.85 -2.58
C ASP A 208 7.99 20.41 -2.17
N VAL A 209 6.91 19.76 -2.60
CA VAL A 209 5.54 20.11 -2.18
C VAL A 209 5.32 19.62 -0.77
N LEU A 210 5.53 18.33 -0.50
CA LEU A 210 5.29 17.73 0.81
C LEU A 210 6.21 18.31 1.90
N ALA A 211 7.44 18.65 1.55
CA ALA A 211 8.39 19.31 2.47
C ALA A 211 7.91 20.66 3.03
N LYS A 212 6.92 21.30 2.39
CA LYS A 212 6.34 22.59 2.84
C LYS A 212 5.15 22.42 3.79
N HIS A 213 4.68 21.19 3.93
CA HIS A 213 3.48 20.85 4.69
C HIS A 213 3.79 19.87 5.83
N THR A 214 5.06 19.80 6.27
CA THR A 214 5.48 18.87 7.32
C THR A 214 4.98 19.24 8.72
N ASP A 215 4.42 20.43 8.88
CA ASP A 215 3.69 20.89 10.07
C ASP A 215 2.20 20.51 10.05
N GLU A 216 1.74 19.86 8.98
CA GLU A 216 0.38 19.33 8.82
C GLU A 216 0.40 17.78 8.91
N GLU A 217 -0.76 17.17 9.08
CA GLU A 217 -0.91 15.71 9.17
C GLU A 217 -0.86 15.06 7.77
N ILE A 218 0.29 15.19 7.09
CA ILE A 218 0.50 14.63 5.75
C ILE A 218 1.03 13.20 5.76
N TYR A 219 1.52 12.70 6.89
CA TYR A 219 1.95 11.32 7.11
C TYR A 219 1.39 10.79 8.42
N ALA A 220 0.89 9.56 8.39
CA ALA A 220 0.47 8.87 9.59
C ALA A 220 1.63 8.68 10.57
N ARG A 221 1.34 8.73 11.87
CA ARG A 221 2.30 8.46 12.95
C ARG A 221 2.40 6.96 13.23
N THR A 222 1.27 6.28 13.17
CA THR A 222 1.13 4.86 13.52
C THR A 222 1.14 3.94 12.30
N ASP A 223 1.17 4.51 11.09
CA ASP A 223 1.20 3.76 9.84
C ASP A 223 2.39 4.20 8.94
N HIS A 224 2.81 3.32 8.03
CA HIS A 224 3.92 3.62 7.12
C HIS A 224 3.52 4.50 5.92
N HIS A 225 2.24 4.75 5.71
CA HIS A 225 1.74 5.53 4.60
C HIS A 225 1.64 7.04 4.91
N TRP A 226 1.44 7.82 3.88
CA TRP A 226 0.96 9.18 4.00
C TRP A 226 -0.51 9.21 4.42
N MET A 227 -0.96 10.34 4.91
CA MET A 227 -2.37 10.65 5.13
C MET A 227 -3.03 11.10 3.80
N PRO A 228 -4.37 11.06 3.69
CA PRO A 228 -5.06 11.56 2.50
C PRO A 228 -4.75 13.04 2.19
N LEU A 229 -4.42 13.86 3.18
CA LEU A 229 -3.99 15.24 2.97
C LEU A 229 -2.68 15.31 2.17
N GLY A 230 -1.70 14.47 2.49
CA GLY A 230 -0.45 14.37 1.72
C GLY A 230 -0.71 13.91 0.28
N ALA A 231 -1.62 12.93 0.11
CA ALA A 231 -2.03 12.47 -1.21
C ALA A 231 -2.75 13.55 -2.02
N TYR A 232 -3.55 14.43 -1.39
CA TYR A 232 -4.16 15.59 -2.05
C TYR A 232 -3.11 16.54 -2.64
N TYR A 233 -2.10 16.95 -1.85
CA TYR A 233 -1.03 17.82 -2.35
C TYR A 233 -0.26 17.18 -3.52
N ALA A 234 -0.05 15.88 -3.46
CA ALA A 234 0.58 15.14 -4.57
C ALA A 234 -0.31 15.08 -5.81
N ALA A 235 -1.64 14.89 -5.63
CA ALA A 235 -2.61 14.90 -6.72
C ALA A 235 -2.70 16.27 -7.40
N GLU A 236 -2.72 17.36 -6.62
CA GLU A 236 -2.70 18.73 -7.15
C GLU A 236 -1.44 18.98 -7.99
N GLN A 237 -0.27 18.55 -7.49
CA GLN A 237 1.00 18.66 -8.24
C GLN A 237 0.99 17.82 -9.51
N PHE A 238 0.43 16.59 -9.47
CA PHE A 238 0.28 15.76 -10.67
C PHE A 238 -0.65 16.42 -11.68
N CYS A 239 -1.81 16.86 -11.26
CA CYS A 239 -2.78 17.52 -12.14
C CYS A 239 -2.19 18.77 -12.81
N LYS A 240 -1.44 19.57 -12.05
CA LYS A 240 -0.69 20.72 -12.60
C LYS A 240 0.32 20.26 -13.66
N THR A 241 1.06 19.17 -13.43
CA THR A 241 2.05 18.64 -14.37
C THR A 241 1.38 18.08 -15.62
N ALA A 242 0.22 17.43 -15.46
CA ALA A 242 -0.56 16.83 -16.55
C ALA A 242 -1.44 17.85 -17.30
N GLY A 243 -1.49 19.11 -16.86
CA GLY A 243 -2.30 20.16 -17.47
C GLY A 243 -3.81 19.97 -17.27
N VAL A 244 -4.21 19.36 -16.17
CA VAL A 244 -5.61 19.21 -15.74
C VAL A 244 -5.78 19.84 -14.34
N THR A 245 -7.02 19.96 -13.88
CA THR A 245 -7.35 20.62 -12.61
C THR A 245 -8.26 19.75 -11.76
N ILE A 246 -8.13 19.89 -10.44
CA ILE A 246 -9.04 19.35 -9.44
C ILE A 246 -9.55 20.51 -8.56
N SER A 247 -10.61 20.27 -7.84
CA SER A 247 -11.16 21.25 -6.90
C SER A 247 -10.20 21.50 -5.72
N PRO A 248 -10.23 22.71 -5.13
CA PRO A 248 -9.53 22.95 -3.88
C PRO A 248 -10.10 22.05 -2.77
N LEU A 249 -9.25 21.66 -1.82
CA LEU A 249 -9.59 20.70 -0.75
C LEU A 249 -10.88 21.07 0.01
N SER A 250 -11.18 22.37 0.15
CA SER A 250 -12.40 22.86 0.79
C SER A 250 -13.71 22.46 0.10
N LYS A 251 -13.65 21.87 -1.11
CA LYS A 251 -14.81 21.34 -1.83
C LYS A 251 -15.03 19.85 -1.58
N TYR A 252 -14.05 19.18 -1.03
CA TYR A 252 -14.18 17.77 -0.65
C TYR A 252 -14.95 17.67 0.68
N ARG A 253 -15.82 16.67 0.79
CA ARG A 253 -16.49 16.35 2.05
C ARG A 253 -15.50 15.58 2.92
N ALA A 254 -15.13 16.13 4.05
CA ALA A 254 -14.19 15.52 4.98
C ALA A 254 -14.94 14.78 6.09
N GLU A 255 -14.53 13.55 6.39
CA GLU A 255 -14.98 12.77 7.54
C GLU A 255 -13.77 12.28 8.32
N THR A 256 -13.73 12.61 9.62
CA THR A 256 -12.63 12.22 10.51
C THR A 256 -13.06 11.08 11.42
N TYR A 257 -12.23 10.06 11.48
CA TYR A 257 -12.40 8.86 12.28
C TYR A 257 -11.28 8.76 13.31
N GLY A 258 -11.63 8.65 14.58
CA GLY A 258 -10.67 8.54 15.67
C GLY A 258 -10.21 7.12 15.94
N GLY A 259 -9.06 7.00 16.62
CA GLY A 259 -8.57 5.71 17.11
C GLY A 259 -7.81 4.87 16.07
N TYR A 260 -7.28 5.49 15.04
CA TYR A 260 -6.46 4.80 14.04
C TYR A 260 -5.12 4.36 14.63
N VAL A 261 -4.81 3.08 14.48
CA VAL A 261 -3.51 2.49 14.73
C VAL A 261 -3.14 1.62 13.54
N GLY A 262 -2.13 2.04 12.80
CA GLY A 262 -1.73 1.41 11.57
C GLY A 262 -0.60 0.39 11.70
N SER A 263 0.06 0.15 10.60
CA SER A 263 1.06 -0.92 10.41
C SER A 263 2.31 -0.78 11.28
N MET A 264 2.70 0.43 11.68
CA MET A 264 3.94 0.65 12.45
C MET A 264 3.89 -0.02 13.83
N TYR A 265 2.68 -0.08 14.45
CA TYR A 265 2.51 -0.86 15.67
C TYR A 265 2.77 -2.36 15.42
N TYR A 266 2.18 -2.90 14.35
CA TYR A 266 2.33 -4.34 14.03
C TYR A 266 3.77 -4.70 13.66
N TYR A 267 4.54 -3.75 13.09
CA TYR A 267 5.94 -3.96 12.75
C TYR A 267 6.86 -3.82 13.96
N SER A 268 6.65 -2.80 14.79
CA SER A 268 7.50 -2.53 15.94
C SER A 268 7.18 -3.39 17.18
N SER A 269 5.94 -3.89 17.28
CA SER A 269 5.38 -4.50 18.50
C SER A 269 5.39 -3.58 19.72
N ASP A 270 5.49 -2.26 19.53
CA ASP A 270 5.58 -1.28 20.60
C ASP A 270 4.20 -0.91 21.13
N VAL A 271 3.89 -1.34 22.36
CA VAL A 271 2.59 -1.14 22.98
C VAL A 271 2.30 0.35 23.28
N ASN A 272 3.34 1.18 23.45
CA ASN A 272 3.13 2.61 23.68
C ASN A 272 2.64 3.29 22.43
N LEU A 273 3.17 2.91 21.26
CA LEU A 273 2.65 3.38 19.97
C LEU A 273 1.18 2.96 19.75
N TYR A 274 0.79 1.76 20.18
CA TYR A 274 -0.60 1.31 20.15
C TYR A 274 -1.52 2.16 21.03
N ASN A 275 -1.02 2.61 22.18
CA ASN A 275 -1.78 3.40 23.16
C ASN A 275 -1.81 4.91 22.82
N ASP A 276 -1.18 5.33 21.73
CA ASP A 276 -1.20 6.70 21.19
C ASP A 276 -1.81 6.72 19.77
N PRO A 277 -3.11 6.37 19.62
CA PRO A 277 -3.78 6.37 18.34
C PRO A 277 -3.89 7.78 17.75
N GLU A 278 -4.22 7.85 16.46
CA GLU A 278 -4.38 9.10 15.75
C GLU A 278 -5.75 9.19 15.06
N ASP A 279 -6.12 10.39 14.65
CA ASP A 279 -7.29 10.62 13.82
C ASP A 279 -6.94 10.37 12.36
N TYR A 280 -7.92 9.89 11.59
CA TYR A 280 -7.78 9.65 10.16
C TYR A 280 -8.91 10.34 9.39
N THR A 281 -8.56 11.32 8.56
CA THR A 281 -9.54 12.08 7.76
C THR A 281 -9.60 11.55 6.34
N VAL A 282 -10.79 11.12 5.91
CA VAL A 282 -11.10 10.74 4.53
C VAL A 282 -11.74 11.92 3.81
N TYR A 283 -11.26 12.21 2.61
CA TYR A 283 -11.80 13.26 1.74
C TYR A 283 -12.55 12.63 0.57
N TYR A 284 -13.86 12.83 0.54
CA TYR A 284 -14.73 12.34 -0.53
C TYR A 284 -14.80 13.36 -1.65
N SER A 285 -14.58 12.90 -2.88
CA SER A 285 -14.54 13.79 -4.04
C SER A 285 -15.90 14.44 -4.32
N PRO A 286 -15.92 15.68 -4.84
CA PRO A 286 -17.17 16.38 -5.14
C PRO A 286 -18.10 15.67 -6.12
N ASN A 287 -17.60 14.71 -6.89
CA ASN A 287 -18.34 13.94 -7.86
C ASN A 287 -18.51 12.46 -7.46
N GLU A 288 -18.38 12.12 -6.14
CA GLU A 288 -18.42 10.74 -5.65
C GLU A 288 -19.69 9.99 -6.05
N ASP A 289 -20.83 10.68 -6.11
CA ASP A 289 -22.15 10.14 -6.49
C ASP A 289 -22.29 9.82 -7.99
N LYS A 290 -21.32 10.24 -8.81
CA LYS A 290 -21.30 10.04 -10.26
C LYS A 290 -20.23 9.04 -10.70
N LEU A 291 -19.51 8.46 -9.76
CA LEU A 291 -18.48 7.47 -10.06
C LEU A 291 -19.10 6.09 -10.27
N THR A 292 -18.55 5.37 -11.22
CA THR A 292 -18.79 3.93 -11.36
C THR A 292 -17.44 3.23 -11.25
N THR A 293 -17.25 2.43 -10.22
CA THR A 293 -16.01 1.68 -10.02
C THR A 293 -16.25 0.21 -10.27
N THR A 294 -15.49 -0.36 -11.19
CA THR A 294 -15.50 -1.80 -11.49
C THR A 294 -14.17 -2.41 -11.07
N TYR A 295 -14.24 -3.44 -10.27
CA TYR A 295 -13.08 -4.20 -9.81
C TYR A 295 -12.93 -5.48 -10.61
N TYR A 296 -11.73 -5.80 -11.01
CA TYR A 296 -11.35 -6.99 -11.76
C TYR A 296 -10.30 -7.78 -10.97
N ASN A 297 -10.22 -9.08 -11.22
CA ASN A 297 -9.11 -9.86 -10.71
C ASN A 297 -7.77 -9.44 -11.37
N ARG A 298 -6.66 -10.00 -10.89
CA ARG A 298 -5.30 -9.72 -11.37
C ARG A 298 -5.09 -9.89 -12.89
N TYR A 299 -5.96 -10.62 -13.58
CA TYR A 299 -5.94 -10.86 -15.04
C TYR A 299 -6.87 -9.93 -15.83
N TYR A 300 -7.43 -8.91 -15.20
CA TYR A 300 -8.43 -8.01 -15.79
C TYR A 300 -9.65 -8.76 -16.34
N SER A 301 -10.18 -9.67 -15.53
CA SER A 301 -11.38 -10.44 -15.82
C SER A 301 -12.30 -10.51 -14.60
N ASN A 302 -13.52 -11.04 -14.77
CA ASN A 302 -14.51 -11.21 -13.71
C ASN A 302 -14.83 -9.89 -12.98
N GLY A 303 -15.11 -8.83 -13.77
CA GLY A 303 -15.44 -7.51 -13.23
C GLY A 303 -16.76 -7.49 -12.45
N TYR A 304 -16.77 -6.75 -11.34
CA TYR A 304 -17.96 -6.43 -10.55
C TYR A 304 -17.92 -4.99 -10.10
N GLU A 305 -19.08 -4.35 -9.99
CA GLU A 305 -19.18 -2.96 -9.55
C GLU A 305 -19.23 -2.89 -8.02
N SER A 306 -18.53 -1.90 -7.45
CA SER A 306 -18.57 -1.57 -6.03
C SER A 306 -18.17 -0.11 -5.83
N ASN A 307 -18.21 0.38 -4.59
CA ASN A 307 -17.82 1.74 -4.27
C ASN A 307 -16.31 1.94 -4.34
N LEU A 308 -15.86 3.12 -4.78
CA LEU A 308 -14.47 3.54 -4.68
C LEU A 308 -14.05 3.70 -3.21
N PHE A 309 -14.93 4.30 -2.42
CA PHE A 309 -14.72 4.48 -0.99
C PHE A 309 -15.32 3.30 -0.23
N VAL A 310 -14.49 2.58 0.48
CA VAL A 310 -14.86 1.46 1.33
C VAL A 310 -14.52 1.85 2.76
N CYS A 311 -15.53 2.26 3.53
CA CYS A 311 -15.34 2.60 4.93
C CYS A 311 -15.19 1.31 5.76
N ASN A 312 -14.07 1.15 6.41
CA ASN A 312 -13.77 0.01 7.29
C ASN A 312 -13.73 0.48 8.76
N ASP A 313 -13.41 -0.42 9.68
CA ASP A 313 -13.17 -0.05 11.06
C ASP A 313 -11.79 0.65 11.22
N ALA A 314 -11.53 1.22 12.40
CA ALA A 314 -10.34 2.01 12.69
C ALA A 314 -9.00 1.30 12.38
N SER A 315 -8.99 -0.03 12.32
CA SER A 315 -7.78 -0.80 12.02
C SER A 315 -7.40 -0.80 10.54
N TYR A 316 -8.28 -0.31 9.65
CA TYR A 316 -8.12 -0.42 8.20
C TYR A 316 -8.38 0.88 7.45
N TYR A 317 -8.31 2.04 8.10
CA TYR A 317 -8.68 3.31 7.46
C TYR A 317 -7.88 3.61 6.20
N TYR A 318 -6.61 3.22 6.11
CA TYR A 318 -5.86 3.40 4.88
C TYR A 318 -6.46 2.59 3.70
N LEU A 319 -7.14 1.48 3.97
CA LEU A 319 -7.88 0.71 2.97
C LEU A 319 -9.30 1.24 2.71
N SER A 320 -9.63 2.46 3.15
CA SER A 320 -10.88 3.13 2.81
C SER A 320 -11.01 3.43 1.32
N PHE A 321 -9.93 3.34 0.56
CA PHE A 321 -9.88 3.56 -0.88
C PHE A 321 -9.58 2.24 -1.59
N LEU A 322 -10.30 1.93 -2.67
CA LEU A 322 -10.10 0.75 -3.51
C LEU A 322 -10.26 -0.62 -2.81
N GLY A 323 -10.36 -0.67 -1.49
CA GLY A 323 -10.66 -1.85 -0.68
C GLY A 323 -9.60 -2.95 -0.64
N SER A 324 -8.85 -3.19 -1.73
CA SER A 324 -7.81 -4.23 -1.82
C SER A 324 -6.77 -3.90 -2.88
N ASP A 325 -5.52 -4.29 -2.63
CA ASP A 325 -4.40 -4.05 -3.56
C ASP A 325 -4.32 -5.09 -4.70
N ASP A 326 -4.93 -6.28 -4.52
CA ASP A 326 -4.83 -7.39 -5.47
C ASP A 326 -5.86 -7.33 -6.63
N LEU A 327 -6.64 -6.27 -6.68
CA LEU A 327 -7.63 -6.02 -7.72
C LEU A 327 -7.15 -4.92 -8.69
N ILE A 328 -7.49 -5.09 -9.97
CA ILE A 328 -7.39 -4.01 -10.95
C ILE A 328 -8.70 -3.22 -10.87
N ALA A 329 -8.62 -1.91 -10.61
CA ALA A 329 -9.80 -1.06 -10.55
C ALA A 329 -9.93 -0.21 -11.82
N HIS A 330 -11.17 -0.03 -12.29
CA HIS A 330 -11.54 0.95 -13.31
C HIS A 330 -12.56 1.91 -12.71
N VAL A 331 -12.18 3.16 -12.53
CA VAL A 331 -13.05 4.24 -12.08
C VAL A 331 -13.46 5.06 -13.29
N LYS A 332 -14.75 5.01 -13.63
CA LYS A 332 -15.37 5.85 -14.63
C LYS A 332 -16.03 7.04 -13.97
N THR A 333 -15.74 8.24 -14.50
CA THR A 333 -16.19 9.51 -13.94
C THR A 333 -17.22 10.19 -14.82
N ASP A 334 -17.73 11.34 -14.40
CA ASP A 334 -18.59 12.22 -15.19
C ASP A 334 -17.80 13.21 -16.08
N VAL A 335 -16.47 13.26 -15.95
CA VAL A 335 -15.58 14.07 -16.80
C VAL A 335 -15.66 13.62 -18.26
N LYS A 336 -15.68 14.58 -19.21
CA LYS A 336 -15.78 14.32 -20.65
C LYS A 336 -14.66 15.02 -21.42
N ASN A 337 -13.42 14.65 -21.09
CA ASN A 337 -12.24 15.23 -21.71
C ASN A 337 -11.44 14.24 -22.59
N GLY A 338 -11.92 13.00 -22.70
CA GLY A 338 -11.25 11.95 -23.46
C GLY A 338 -9.94 11.46 -22.86
N ARG A 339 -9.62 11.84 -21.58
CA ARG A 339 -8.39 11.44 -20.91
C ARG A 339 -8.59 10.12 -20.17
N ASN A 340 -7.83 9.11 -20.58
CA ASN A 340 -7.78 7.78 -19.96
C ASN A 340 -6.44 7.63 -19.23
N LEU A 341 -6.47 7.68 -17.91
CA LEU A 341 -5.29 7.54 -17.06
C LEU A 341 -5.10 6.08 -16.65
N VAL A 342 -3.91 5.55 -16.83
CA VAL A 342 -3.46 4.31 -16.18
C VAL A 342 -2.51 4.70 -15.05
N VAL A 343 -2.77 4.20 -13.83
CA VAL A 343 -1.91 4.39 -12.66
C VAL A 343 -1.25 3.07 -12.29
N ILE A 344 0.06 2.99 -12.39
CA ILE A 344 0.87 1.88 -11.87
C ILE A 344 1.37 2.30 -10.50
N LYS A 345 0.92 1.60 -9.46
CA LYS A 345 1.15 1.97 -8.07
C LYS A 345 1.49 0.74 -7.20
N GLU A 346 1.89 0.98 -5.99
CA GLU A 346 1.71 0.12 -4.82
C GLU A 346 0.77 0.83 -3.82
N SER A 347 0.64 0.35 -2.60
CA SER A 347 -0.39 0.82 -1.65
C SER A 347 -0.40 2.34 -1.42
N TYR A 348 0.73 3.05 -1.53
CA TYR A 348 0.77 4.52 -1.43
C TYR A 348 -0.17 5.19 -2.44
N GLY A 349 -0.28 4.65 -3.65
CA GLY A 349 -1.15 5.20 -4.69
C GLY A 349 -2.65 5.12 -4.39
N ASN A 350 -3.08 4.31 -3.41
CA ASN A 350 -4.51 4.15 -3.11
C ASN A 350 -5.18 5.48 -2.72
N ALA A 351 -4.57 6.20 -1.78
CA ALA A 351 -5.11 7.48 -1.30
C ALA A 351 -5.08 8.60 -2.35
N LEU A 352 -4.33 8.43 -3.44
CA LEU A 352 -4.24 9.40 -4.55
C LEU A 352 -5.48 9.34 -5.45
N ILE A 353 -6.04 8.15 -5.68
CA ILE A 353 -7.07 7.92 -6.70
C ILE A 353 -8.32 8.78 -6.52
N PRO A 354 -8.89 8.95 -5.31
CA PRO A 354 -10.08 9.77 -5.12
C PRO A 354 -9.95 11.21 -5.64
N PHE A 355 -8.75 11.79 -5.50
CA PHE A 355 -8.49 13.17 -5.93
C PHE A 355 -8.36 13.32 -7.45
N LEU A 356 -8.13 12.23 -8.19
CA LEU A 356 -7.99 12.26 -9.65
C LEU A 356 -9.33 12.14 -10.39
N THR A 357 -10.42 11.85 -9.68
CA THR A 357 -11.74 11.57 -10.27
C THR A 357 -12.39 12.78 -10.94
N GLU A 358 -11.97 14.00 -10.58
CA GLU A 358 -12.41 15.23 -11.24
C GLU A 358 -11.57 15.59 -12.47
N ALA A 359 -10.45 14.91 -12.72
CA ALA A 359 -9.47 15.28 -13.73
C ALA A 359 -9.47 14.38 -14.97
N PHE A 360 -9.91 13.13 -14.86
CA PHE A 360 -9.84 12.13 -15.92
C PHE A 360 -11.19 11.45 -16.16
N GLU A 361 -11.51 11.14 -17.41
CA GLU A 361 -12.75 10.46 -17.79
C GLU A 361 -12.75 9.00 -17.32
N ASN A 362 -11.61 8.33 -17.46
CA ASN A 362 -11.40 6.97 -16.97
C ASN A 362 -10.06 6.88 -16.23
N ILE A 363 -10.05 6.17 -15.10
CA ILE A 363 -8.86 5.89 -14.32
C ILE A 363 -8.75 4.38 -14.13
N TYR A 364 -7.67 3.79 -14.61
CA TYR A 364 -7.36 2.38 -14.44
C TYR A 364 -6.21 2.24 -13.44
N VAL A 365 -6.38 1.44 -12.39
CA VAL A 365 -5.42 1.31 -11.31
C VAL A 365 -4.87 -0.11 -11.30
N LEU A 366 -3.55 -0.23 -11.45
CA LEU A 366 -2.82 -1.49 -11.42
C LEU A 366 -1.82 -1.47 -10.26
N ASP A 367 -1.94 -2.42 -9.35
CA ASP A 367 -0.88 -2.63 -8.36
C ASP A 367 0.20 -3.52 -8.99
N LEU A 368 1.41 -2.97 -9.09
CA LEU A 368 2.53 -3.64 -9.77
C LEU A 368 2.93 -4.97 -9.13
N ARG A 369 2.60 -5.18 -7.85
CA ARG A 369 2.94 -6.39 -7.08
C ARG A 369 2.01 -7.57 -7.36
N TYR A 370 0.79 -7.28 -7.82
CA TYR A 370 -0.29 -8.27 -7.92
C TYR A 370 -0.87 -8.41 -9.31
N CYS A 371 -0.78 -7.40 -10.18
CA CYS A 371 -1.36 -7.50 -11.52
C CYS A 371 -0.59 -8.50 -12.39
N GLU A 372 -1.34 -9.33 -13.11
CA GLU A 372 -0.85 -10.38 -14.02
C GLU A 372 -1.27 -10.05 -15.47
N VAL A 373 -1.11 -8.77 -15.83
CA VAL A 373 -1.35 -8.28 -17.19
C VAL A 373 -0.11 -7.55 -17.70
N ASN A 374 0.24 -7.75 -18.96
CA ASN A 374 1.27 -6.91 -19.57
C ASN A 374 0.80 -5.46 -19.58
N ALA A 375 1.47 -4.60 -18.81
CA ALA A 375 1.00 -3.24 -18.56
C ALA A 375 1.07 -2.36 -19.85
N ILE A 376 2.01 -2.63 -20.76
CA ILE A 376 2.09 -1.92 -22.06
C ILE A 376 0.88 -2.27 -22.93
N ASP A 377 0.56 -3.56 -23.05
CA ASP A 377 -0.59 -3.99 -23.85
C ASP A 377 -1.91 -3.60 -23.19
N PHE A 378 -1.94 -3.55 -21.85
CA PHE A 378 -3.08 -3.00 -21.11
C PHE A 378 -3.30 -1.53 -21.45
N CYS A 379 -2.27 -0.68 -21.44
CA CYS A 379 -2.38 0.72 -21.82
C CYS A 379 -2.94 0.89 -23.26
N LYS A 380 -2.46 0.07 -24.20
CA LYS A 380 -2.99 0.05 -25.59
C LYS A 380 -4.47 -0.37 -25.62
N LYS A 381 -4.82 -1.43 -24.87
CA LYS A 381 -6.19 -1.99 -24.82
C LYS A 381 -7.22 -0.98 -24.30
N VAL A 382 -6.84 -0.18 -23.28
CA VAL A 382 -7.74 0.83 -22.70
C VAL A 382 -7.64 2.20 -23.35
N ASN A 383 -6.88 2.32 -24.44
CA ASN A 383 -6.60 3.58 -25.14
C ASN A 383 -6.08 4.65 -24.16
N ALA A 384 -5.10 4.30 -23.35
CA ALA A 384 -4.49 5.21 -22.39
C ALA A 384 -3.95 6.46 -23.09
N THR A 385 -4.27 7.63 -22.56
CA THR A 385 -3.68 8.91 -22.96
C THR A 385 -2.58 9.32 -22.02
N ASP A 386 -2.64 8.81 -20.79
CA ASP A 386 -1.77 9.14 -19.67
C ASP A 386 -1.37 7.87 -18.91
N LEU A 387 -0.11 7.79 -18.53
CA LEU A 387 0.42 6.72 -17.68
C LEU A 387 1.20 7.34 -16.51
N LEU A 388 0.73 7.13 -15.31
CA LEU A 388 1.37 7.60 -14.08
C LEU A 388 1.99 6.43 -13.32
N PHE A 389 3.29 6.50 -13.06
CA PHE A 389 3.97 5.71 -12.05
C PHE A 389 3.89 6.46 -10.72
N ALA A 390 3.07 5.99 -9.78
CA ALA A 390 2.86 6.60 -8.46
C ALA A 390 3.36 5.65 -7.37
N ASN A 391 4.65 5.72 -7.06
CA ASN A 391 5.33 4.74 -6.22
C ASN A 391 6.21 5.42 -5.18
N CYS A 392 6.25 4.85 -3.95
CA CYS A 392 7.10 5.40 -2.91
C CYS A 392 8.58 5.09 -3.13
N ALA A 393 9.44 5.83 -2.43
CA ALA A 393 10.90 5.69 -2.53
C ALA A 393 11.38 4.26 -2.24
N TYR A 394 10.75 3.52 -1.31
CA TYR A 394 11.10 2.12 -1.04
C TYR A 394 10.88 1.20 -2.24
N THR A 395 9.85 1.48 -3.05
CA THR A 395 9.55 0.68 -4.24
C THR A 395 10.54 0.96 -5.35
N VAL A 396 10.81 2.24 -5.65
CA VAL A 396 11.63 2.61 -6.82
C VAL A 396 13.14 2.46 -6.57
N ALA A 397 13.58 2.50 -5.31
CA ALA A 397 14.99 2.38 -4.94
C ALA A 397 15.28 1.13 -4.09
N GLY A 398 14.36 0.17 -4.04
CA GLY A 398 14.45 -1.10 -3.32
C GLY A 398 14.02 -2.29 -4.16
N GLY A 399 13.96 -3.49 -3.56
CA GLY A 399 13.73 -4.76 -4.26
C GLY A 399 12.43 -4.84 -5.04
N ASN A 400 11.38 -4.12 -4.65
CA ASN A 400 10.11 -4.07 -5.40
C ASN A 400 10.25 -3.43 -6.80
N CYS A 401 11.39 -2.78 -7.09
CA CYS A 401 11.68 -2.24 -8.40
C CYS A 401 11.63 -3.32 -9.51
N GLU A 402 11.91 -4.57 -9.20
CA GLU A 402 11.88 -5.68 -10.16
C GLU A 402 10.48 -5.90 -10.77
N TYR A 403 9.41 -5.54 -10.07
CA TYR A 403 8.05 -5.65 -10.58
C TYR A 403 7.77 -4.78 -11.80
N PHE A 404 8.46 -3.65 -12.00
CA PHE A 404 8.29 -2.84 -13.21
C PHE A 404 8.72 -3.61 -14.45
N SER A 405 9.86 -4.29 -14.39
CA SER A 405 10.31 -5.18 -15.44
C SER A 405 9.35 -6.36 -15.65
N TYR A 406 8.85 -6.94 -14.56
CA TYR A 406 7.90 -8.07 -14.61
C TYR A 406 6.64 -7.69 -15.38
N ILE A 407 5.89 -6.66 -14.94
CA ILE A 407 4.61 -6.27 -15.58
C ILE A 407 4.76 -5.72 -17.00
N ARG A 408 5.98 -5.37 -17.41
CA ARG A 408 6.28 -4.96 -18.77
C ARG A 408 6.48 -6.16 -19.70
N ASN A 409 6.88 -7.33 -19.18
CA ASN A 409 7.35 -8.46 -19.99
C ASN A 409 6.46 -9.72 -19.89
N ILE A 410 5.47 -9.77 -18.97
CA ILE A 410 4.53 -10.91 -18.87
C ILE A 410 3.61 -11.04 -20.05
#